data_366580c7f61ea8603aa82a182951a176
#
_entry.id   366580c7f61ea8603aa82a182951a176
#
_cell.length_a   1.000
_cell.length_b   1.000
_cell.length_c   1.000
_cell.angle_alpha   90.00
_cell.angle_beta   90.00
_cell.angle_gamma   90.00
#
_symmetry.space_group_name_H-M   'P 1'
#
loop_
_entity.id
_entity.type
_entity.pdbx_description
1 polymer ?
#
loop_
_entity_poly.entity_id
_entity_poly.type
_entity_poly.pdbx_seq_one_letter_code
_entity_poly.pdbx_strand_id
1 'polypeptide(L)'
;MFGFLKRLFGKGGSPRNAYVDLLCDKNSFEELFAGLAPEDPLEFPGYAGKLEAALEEHPSEGILTGIAKIGGRETGLGVMETGFVMGSMGSVVGEKIARLAEECTARRLPLVLVVRSGGARMQEGLFSLMQMAKTSA
;
A
#
# COMPACT_ATOMS: atom_id res chain seq x y z
N MET A 1 23.36 12.48 14.35
CA MET A 1 22.09 12.62 13.60
C MET A 1 21.57 11.30 13.02
N PHE A 2 22.43 10.36 12.66
CA PHE A 2 22.03 9.02 12.15
C PHE A 2 21.48 8.05 13.21
N GLY A 3 21.71 8.26 14.49
CA GLY A 3 21.28 7.35 15.56
C GLY A 3 19.83 7.51 16.01
N PHE A 4 19.20 8.65 15.73
CA PHE A 4 17.81 8.93 16.11
C PHE A 4 16.81 8.27 15.17
N LEU A 5 17.14 8.19 13.88
CA LEU A 5 16.32 7.51 12.86
C LEU A 5 16.26 5.98 13.07
N LYS A 6 17.34 5.36 13.55
CA LYS A 6 17.36 3.91 13.83
C LYS A 6 16.46 3.47 15.00
N ARG A 7 16.02 4.39 15.83
CA ARG A 7 15.13 4.11 16.98
C ARG A 7 13.65 4.15 16.63
N LEU A 8 13.30 4.76 15.49
CA LEU A 8 11.93 4.79 14.94
C LEU A 8 11.57 3.53 14.12
N PHE A 9 12.59 2.78 13.69
CA PHE A 9 12.41 1.55 12.91
C PHE A 9 12.65 0.34 13.83
N GLY A 10 11.58 -0.11 14.50
CA GLY A 10 11.58 -1.40 15.20
C GLY A 10 11.87 -2.53 14.19
N LYS A 11 12.69 -3.49 14.61
CA LYS A 11 13.04 -4.68 13.82
C LYS A 11 11.77 -5.35 13.30
N GLY A 12 11.62 -5.41 11.97
CA GLY A 12 10.68 -6.33 11.29
C GLY A 12 9.36 -5.74 10.80
N GLY A 13 9.19 -4.41 10.70
CA GLY A 13 8.01 -3.80 10.08
C GLY A 13 8.41 -2.81 8.99
N SER A 14 7.59 -2.70 7.96
CA SER A 14 7.61 -1.60 7.01
C SER A 14 7.75 -0.25 7.73
N PRO A 15 8.48 0.74 7.21
CA PRO A 15 8.56 2.05 7.84
C PRO A 15 7.14 2.55 8.13
N ARG A 16 6.85 2.86 9.40
CA ARG A 16 5.50 3.29 9.81
C ARG A 16 5.10 4.49 8.97
N ASN A 17 4.03 4.31 8.20
CA ASN A 17 3.46 5.41 7.43
C ASN A 17 2.87 6.42 8.42
N ALA A 18 3.23 7.71 8.26
CA ALA A 18 2.77 8.77 9.16
C ALA A 18 1.24 8.88 9.27
N TYR A 19 0.51 8.47 8.21
CA TYR A 19 -0.96 8.45 8.24
C TYR A 19 -1.50 7.32 9.11
N VAL A 20 -0.82 6.17 9.20
CA VAL A 20 -1.19 5.10 10.14
C VAL A 20 -1.06 5.61 11.57
N ASP A 21 0.05 6.28 11.89
CA ASP A 21 0.26 6.82 13.24
C ASP A 21 -0.71 7.97 13.58
N LEU A 22 -1.18 8.72 12.56
CA LEU A 22 -2.12 9.83 12.74
C LEU A 22 -3.58 9.36 12.89
N LEU A 23 -3.98 8.33 12.14
CA LEU A 23 -5.38 7.91 12.03
C LEU A 23 -5.75 6.77 12.99
N CYS A 24 -4.79 5.87 13.26
CA CYS A 24 -5.07 4.65 14.01
C CYS A 24 -4.86 4.83 15.50
N ASP A 25 -5.66 4.11 16.27
CA ASP A 25 -5.43 3.95 17.69
C ASP A 25 -4.06 3.27 17.91
N LYS A 26 -3.39 3.62 18.98
CA LYS A 26 -2.02 3.19 19.24
C LYS A 26 -1.87 1.66 19.18
N ASN A 27 -0.91 1.20 18.38
CA ASN A 27 -0.58 -0.23 18.19
C ASN A 27 -1.74 -1.10 17.69
N SER A 28 -2.74 -0.53 17.01
CA SER A 28 -3.90 -1.28 16.52
C SER A 28 -3.78 -1.72 15.06
N PHE A 29 -2.82 -1.19 14.29
CA PHE A 29 -2.68 -1.53 12.87
C PHE A 29 -2.02 -2.89 12.69
N GLU A 30 -2.69 -3.77 11.97
CA GLU A 30 -2.21 -5.06 11.51
C GLU A 30 -2.18 -5.07 9.98
N GLU A 31 -0.96 -5.17 9.41
CA GLU A 31 -0.77 -5.16 7.96
C GLU A 31 -1.30 -6.45 7.33
N LEU A 32 -2.04 -6.30 6.23
CA LEU A 32 -2.53 -7.39 5.38
C LEU A 32 -1.90 -7.28 3.99
N PHE A 33 -1.68 -8.44 3.36
CA PHE A 33 -1.22 -8.55 1.98
C PHE A 33 0.19 -7.97 1.71
N ALA A 34 1.04 -7.89 2.72
CA ALA A 34 2.41 -7.39 2.61
C ALA A 34 3.28 -8.17 1.61
N GLY A 35 3.00 -9.46 1.41
CA GLY A 35 3.80 -10.33 0.54
C GLY A 35 3.49 -10.21 -0.96
N LEU A 36 2.60 -9.33 -1.38
CA LEU A 36 2.33 -9.11 -2.81
C LEU A 36 3.43 -8.23 -3.40
N ALA A 37 4.17 -8.79 -4.37
CA ALA A 37 5.24 -8.10 -5.06
C ALA A 37 4.81 -7.72 -6.49
N PRO A 38 5.26 -6.58 -7.01
CA PRO A 38 5.01 -6.21 -8.39
C PRO A 38 5.84 -7.07 -9.34
N GLU A 39 5.27 -7.31 -10.51
CA GLU A 39 5.95 -7.90 -11.65
C GLU A 39 6.10 -6.86 -12.76
N ASP A 40 7.01 -7.11 -13.70
CA ASP A 40 7.13 -6.31 -14.92
C ASP A 40 6.54 -7.09 -16.11
N PRO A 41 5.19 -7.13 -16.25
CA PRO A 41 4.53 -8.00 -17.21
C PRO A 41 4.76 -7.56 -18.67
N LEU A 42 5.24 -6.34 -18.88
CA LEU A 42 5.50 -5.78 -20.20
C LEU A 42 6.98 -5.66 -20.52
N GLU A 43 7.85 -6.10 -19.60
CA GLU A 43 9.31 -5.93 -19.74
C GLU A 43 9.70 -4.50 -20.09
N PHE A 44 9.07 -3.52 -19.40
CA PHE A 44 9.26 -2.12 -19.71
C PHE A 44 10.70 -1.68 -19.41
N PRO A 45 11.41 -1.03 -20.36
CA PRO A 45 12.81 -0.68 -20.20
C PRO A 45 13.13 0.03 -18.89
N GLY A 46 13.98 -0.57 -18.06
CA GLY A 46 14.43 -0.04 -16.77
C GLY A 46 13.41 -0.07 -15.64
N TYR A 47 12.24 -0.67 -15.84
CA TYR A 47 11.20 -0.73 -14.80
C TYR A 47 11.56 -1.73 -13.68
N ALA A 48 12.05 -2.92 -14.03
CA ALA A 48 12.46 -3.91 -13.04
C ALA A 48 13.47 -3.35 -12.01
N GLY A 49 14.52 -2.64 -12.48
CA GLY A 49 15.48 -2.01 -11.58
C GLY A 49 14.90 -0.88 -10.72
N LYS A 50 13.90 -0.15 -11.23
CA LYS A 50 13.18 0.87 -10.44
C LYS A 50 12.29 0.24 -9.38
N LEU A 51 11.66 -0.90 -9.68
CA LEU A 51 10.85 -1.65 -8.72
C LEU A 51 11.73 -2.18 -7.58
N GLU A 52 12.86 -2.78 -7.89
CA GLU A 52 13.79 -3.32 -6.90
C GLU A 52 14.24 -2.22 -5.93
N ALA A 53 14.74 -1.10 -6.45
CA ALA A 53 15.18 0.03 -5.64
C ALA A 53 14.03 0.62 -4.80
N ALA A 54 12.81 0.73 -5.36
CA ALA A 54 11.66 1.26 -4.64
C ALA A 54 11.19 0.30 -3.53
N LEU A 55 11.27 -1.02 -3.73
CA LEU A 55 10.89 -2.02 -2.72
C LEU A 55 11.85 -2.07 -1.52
N GLU A 56 13.13 -1.70 -1.71
CA GLU A 56 14.07 -1.58 -0.59
C GLU A 56 13.64 -0.49 0.41
N GLU A 57 13.08 0.61 -0.07
CA GLU A 57 12.62 1.73 0.75
C GLU A 57 11.16 1.57 1.19
N HIS A 58 10.32 0.98 0.33
CA HIS A 58 8.87 0.83 0.52
C HIS A 58 8.43 -0.62 0.27
N PRO A 59 8.69 -1.55 1.21
CA PRO A 59 8.42 -2.97 1.02
C PRO A 59 6.92 -3.33 0.88
N SER A 60 6.03 -2.42 1.26
CA SER A 60 4.57 -2.59 1.07
C SER A 60 4.09 -2.16 -0.31
N GLU A 61 4.99 -1.83 -1.23
CA GLU A 61 4.68 -1.34 -2.57
C GLU A 61 3.94 0.02 -2.53
N GLY A 62 3.11 0.36 -3.51
CA GLY A 62 2.42 1.65 -3.63
C GLY A 62 1.24 1.85 -2.67
N ILE A 63 0.89 0.86 -1.88
CA ILE A 63 -0.16 0.96 -0.86
C ILE A 63 0.11 0.05 0.34
N LEU A 64 -0.01 0.60 1.53
CA LEU A 64 -0.04 -0.13 2.78
C LEU A 64 -1.51 -0.45 3.11
N THR A 65 -1.84 -1.72 3.32
CA THR A 65 -3.20 -2.19 3.61
C THR A 65 -3.26 -3.00 4.89
N GLY A 66 -4.33 -2.85 5.65
CA GLY A 66 -4.48 -3.59 6.90
C GLY A 66 -5.80 -3.33 7.61
N ILE A 67 -5.94 -3.92 8.79
CA ILE A 67 -7.02 -3.64 9.72
C ILE A 67 -6.46 -2.84 10.89
N ALA A 68 -7.18 -1.83 11.32
CA ALA A 68 -6.81 -0.98 12.44
C ALA A 68 -8.05 -0.62 13.27
N LYS A 69 -7.82 -0.09 14.47
CA LYS A 69 -8.87 0.64 15.18
C LYS A 69 -8.73 2.13 14.91
N ILE A 70 -9.82 2.78 14.58
CA ILE A 70 -9.94 4.23 14.42
C ILE A 70 -11.04 4.68 15.36
N GLY A 71 -10.67 5.39 16.43
CA GLY A 71 -11.62 5.78 17.47
C GLY A 71 -12.28 4.58 18.15
N GLY A 72 -11.56 3.50 18.40
CA GLY A 72 -12.04 2.26 19.01
C GLY A 72 -12.79 1.31 18.07
N ARG A 73 -13.04 1.70 16.80
CA ARG A 73 -13.79 0.91 15.82
C ARG A 73 -12.86 0.21 14.84
N GLU A 74 -12.99 -1.10 14.70
CA GLU A 74 -12.27 -1.85 13.66
C GLU A 74 -12.64 -1.34 12.27
N THR A 75 -11.61 -1.09 11.46
CA THR A 75 -11.72 -0.43 10.16
C THR A 75 -10.65 -0.99 9.23
N GLY A 76 -11.02 -1.34 8.02
CA GLY A 76 -10.04 -1.57 6.96
C GLY A 76 -9.40 -0.25 6.56
N LEU A 77 -8.08 -0.22 6.50
CA LEU A 77 -7.32 0.96 6.15
C LEU A 77 -6.35 0.66 5.01
N GLY A 78 -6.45 1.44 3.94
CA GLY A 78 -5.46 1.48 2.88
C GLY A 78 -4.83 2.88 2.81
N VAL A 79 -3.50 2.96 2.82
CA VAL A 79 -2.78 4.23 2.72
C VAL A 79 -1.81 4.17 1.55
N MET A 80 -2.02 5.01 0.54
CA MET A 80 -1.12 5.05 -0.61
C MET A 80 0.23 5.66 -0.25
N GLU A 81 1.29 5.01 -0.75
CA GLU A 81 2.69 5.36 -0.48
C GLU A 81 3.28 6.12 -1.66
N THR A 82 3.37 7.44 -1.53
CA THR A 82 3.87 8.31 -2.61
C THR A 82 5.36 8.15 -2.87
N GLY A 83 6.12 7.62 -1.93
CA GLY A 83 7.52 7.30 -2.12
C GLY A 83 7.74 6.15 -3.11
N PHE A 84 6.78 5.24 -3.20
CA PHE A 84 6.83 4.15 -4.18
C PHE A 84 6.21 4.59 -5.52
N VAL A 85 7.03 4.79 -6.52
CA VAL A 85 6.63 5.16 -7.89
C VAL A 85 5.50 6.21 -7.90
N MET A 86 5.64 7.27 -7.10
CA MET A 86 4.68 8.37 -6.90
C MET A 86 3.27 7.94 -6.44
N GLY A 87 3.14 6.80 -5.75
CA GLY A 87 1.84 6.26 -5.36
C GLY A 87 0.96 5.90 -6.55
N SER A 88 1.56 5.54 -7.68
CA SER A 88 0.80 5.22 -8.89
C SER A 88 0.03 3.92 -8.76
N MET A 89 -1.16 3.88 -9.36
CA MET A 89 -2.00 2.69 -9.45
C MET A 89 -1.33 1.67 -10.35
N GLY A 90 -0.82 0.59 -9.79
CA GLY A 90 -0.32 -0.59 -10.48
C GLY A 90 -1.13 -1.83 -10.13
N SER A 91 -0.76 -2.97 -10.70
CA SER A 91 -1.43 -4.25 -10.50
C SER A 91 -1.51 -4.66 -9.04
N VAL A 92 -0.42 -4.50 -8.28
CA VAL A 92 -0.37 -4.81 -6.84
C VAL A 92 -1.25 -3.87 -6.01
N VAL A 93 -1.23 -2.57 -6.32
CA VAL A 93 -2.09 -1.58 -5.62
C VAL A 93 -3.56 -1.96 -5.79
N GLY A 94 -3.98 -2.23 -7.04
CA GLY A 94 -5.36 -2.63 -7.31
C GLY A 94 -5.74 -3.95 -6.66
N GLU A 95 -4.84 -4.95 -6.66
CA GLU A 95 -5.07 -6.23 -6.00
C GLU A 95 -5.23 -6.07 -4.49
N LYS A 96 -4.36 -5.32 -3.84
CA LYS A 96 -4.44 -5.05 -2.40
C LYS A 96 -5.73 -4.33 -2.02
N ILE A 97 -6.16 -3.32 -2.80
CA ILE A 97 -7.42 -2.61 -2.56
C ILE A 97 -8.61 -3.56 -2.70
N ALA A 98 -8.66 -4.36 -3.77
CA ALA A 98 -9.73 -5.31 -3.99
C ALA A 98 -9.83 -6.34 -2.84
N ARG A 99 -8.72 -6.96 -2.48
CA ARG A 99 -8.69 -7.92 -1.34
C ARG A 99 -9.07 -7.27 -0.01
N LEU A 100 -8.64 -6.04 0.23
CA LEU A 100 -9.02 -5.33 1.45
C LEU A 100 -10.53 -5.03 1.47
N ALA A 101 -11.12 -4.66 0.33
CA ALA A 101 -12.57 -4.45 0.20
C ALA A 101 -13.36 -5.74 0.41
N GLU A 102 -12.91 -6.86 -0.14
CA GLU A 102 -13.49 -8.19 0.08
C GLU A 102 -13.42 -8.59 1.56
N GLU A 103 -12.27 -8.42 2.21
CA GLU A 103 -12.08 -8.71 3.63
C GLU A 103 -13.00 -7.84 4.51
N CYS A 104 -13.06 -6.54 4.22
CA CYS A 104 -13.95 -5.62 4.94
C CYS A 104 -15.42 -6.00 4.75
N THR A 105 -15.80 -6.40 3.54
CA THR A 105 -17.17 -6.84 3.24
C THR A 105 -17.53 -8.11 4.03
N ALA A 106 -16.64 -9.11 3.99
CA ALA A 106 -16.83 -10.36 4.72
C ALA A 106 -16.96 -10.15 6.24
N ARG A 107 -16.18 -9.24 6.79
CA ARG A 107 -16.18 -8.89 8.22
C ARG A 107 -17.18 -7.81 8.59
N ARG A 108 -17.87 -7.21 7.64
CA ARG A 108 -18.78 -6.06 7.82
C ARG A 108 -18.08 -4.86 8.48
N LEU A 109 -16.86 -4.58 8.06
CA LEU A 109 -16.07 -3.46 8.54
C LEU A 109 -16.19 -2.27 7.59
N PRO A 110 -16.11 -1.03 8.10
CA PRO A 110 -15.90 0.13 7.24
C PRO A 110 -14.53 0.06 6.58
N LEU A 111 -14.42 0.63 5.37
CA LEU A 111 -13.17 0.76 4.63
C LEU A 111 -12.83 2.23 4.47
N VAL A 112 -11.59 2.58 4.81
CA VAL A 112 -11.02 3.92 4.62
C VAL A 112 -9.80 3.81 3.72
N LEU A 113 -9.77 4.61 2.65
CA LEU A 113 -8.62 4.72 1.75
C LEU A 113 -8.07 6.15 1.79
N VAL A 114 -6.79 6.29 2.14
CA VAL A 114 -6.05 7.54 2.04
C VAL A 114 -5.36 7.56 0.68
N VAL A 115 -5.97 8.28 -0.26
CA VAL A 115 -5.54 8.28 -1.66
C VAL A 115 -4.61 9.46 -1.93
N ARG A 116 -3.38 9.14 -2.34
CA ARG A 116 -2.35 10.09 -2.79
C ARG A 116 -1.64 9.44 -3.97
N SER A 117 -2.05 9.76 -5.18
CA SER A 117 -1.60 9.03 -6.37
C SER A 117 -1.15 9.94 -7.49
N GLY A 118 -0.08 9.56 -8.17
CA GLY A 118 0.36 10.13 -9.43
C GLY A 118 -0.44 9.65 -10.66
N GLY A 119 -1.47 8.83 -10.48
CA GLY A 119 -2.29 8.28 -11.54
C GLY A 119 -1.99 6.82 -11.88
N ALA A 120 -2.37 6.35 -13.06
CA ALA A 120 -2.09 5.00 -13.53
C ALA A 120 -0.59 4.79 -13.77
N ARG A 121 -0.06 3.62 -13.37
CA ARG A 121 1.35 3.28 -13.56
C ARG A 121 1.64 2.99 -15.03
N MET A 122 2.30 3.93 -15.68
CA MET A 122 2.55 3.91 -17.12
C MET A 122 3.33 2.65 -17.56
N GLN A 123 4.28 2.19 -16.76
CA GLN A 123 5.12 1.03 -17.04
C GLN A 123 4.34 -0.29 -17.10
N GLU A 124 3.20 -0.36 -16.46
CA GLU A 124 2.29 -1.52 -16.50
C GLU A 124 1.17 -1.39 -17.54
N GLY A 125 1.11 -0.26 -18.26
CA GLY A 125 0.22 -0.05 -19.39
C GLY A 125 -1.26 -0.34 -19.07
N LEU A 126 -1.87 -1.21 -19.86
CA LEU A 126 -3.29 -1.58 -19.70
C LEU A 126 -3.58 -2.28 -18.37
N PHE A 127 -2.62 -3.01 -17.79
CA PHE A 127 -2.80 -3.65 -16.49
C PHE A 127 -3.11 -2.63 -15.40
N SER A 128 -2.44 -1.47 -15.42
CA SER A 128 -2.72 -0.41 -14.44
C SER A 128 -4.08 0.25 -14.67
N LEU A 129 -4.51 0.43 -15.92
CA LEU A 129 -5.83 0.99 -16.23
C LEU A 129 -6.97 0.06 -15.79
N MET A 130 -6.81 -1.26 -15.97
CA MET A 130 -7.79 -2.24 -15.56
C MET A 130 -7.99 -2.32 -14.03
N GLN A 131 -7.05 -1.80 -13.24
CA GLN A 131 -7.21 -1.76 -11.79
C GLN A 131 -8.37 -0.84 -11.37
N MET A 132 -8.69 0.21 -12.13
CA MET A 132 -9.84 1.06 -11.84
C MET A 132 -11.16 0.28 -11.93
N ALA A 133 -11.32 -0.55 -12.95
CA ALA A 133 -12.49 -1.42 -13.07
C ALA A 133 -12.53 -2.46 -11.93
N LYS A 134 -11.39 -3.07 -11.63
CA LYS A 134 -11.26 -4.10 -10.58
C LYS A 134 -11.63 -3.58 -9.19
N THR A 135 -11.19 -2.38 -8.84
CA THR A 135 -11.42 -1.80 -7.51
C THR A 135 -12.81 -1.17 -7.35
N SER A 136 -13.55 -0.97 -8.43
CA SER A 136 -14.91 -0.41 -8.43
C SER A 136 -16.02 -1.45 -8.60
N ALA A 137 -15.67 -2.69 -8.86
CA ALA A 137 -16.63 -3.79 -8.96
C ALA A 137 -17.00 -4.35 -7.59
#